data_c0cd73fd2f19ce02792b4f8751f852f3
#
_entry.id   c0cd73fd2f19ce02792b4f8751f852f3
#
_cell.length_a   1.000
_cell.length_b   1.000
_cell.length_c   1.000
_cell.angle_alpha   90.00
_cell.angle_beta   90.00
_cell.angle_gamma   90.00
#
_symmetry.space_group_name_H-M   'P 1'
#
loop_
_entity.id
_entity.type
_entity.pdbx_description
1 polymer ?
#
loop_
_entity_poly.entity_id
_entity_poly.type
_entity_poly.pdbx_seq_one_letter_code
_entity_poly.pdbx_strand_id
1 'polypeptide(L)'
;AAGSILGSLEWIVRVVEANNSVRVGQVQQADAAAHPLPSETAAVWFTDPPYYDAIPYADLADYFLVWLRRAVEGEGAISDPFDHTNPLSPKDREIVWNNGYRYEGTLKSAQFFEEAIGRAFAEGRRILSDDGVASIVFAHQSTEGWEAMIGGMIRGGWTVTASWPIATERAARTRAIDNASLATSVHLICRPRPENTGVGDWVDVLRELPTRVGDWMERLQGEGVRGADLVFACVGPALEIFSRYAKFE
;
A
#
# COMPACT_ATOMS: atom_id res chain seq x y z
N ALA A 1 -18.30 -8.64 28.16
CA ALA A 1 -18.19 -9.68 27.14
C ALA A 1 -17.50 -9.07 25.90
N ALA A 2 -16.51 -9.74 25.35
CA ALA A 2 -15.88 -9.31 24.09
C ALA A 2 -16.97 -9.22 23.01
N GLY A 3 -17.07 -8.09 22.32
CA GLY A 3 -18.03 -7.90 21.23
C GLY A 3 -19.33 -7.16 21.60
N SER A 4 -19.46 -6.60 22.80
CA SER A 4 -20.62 -5.74 23.08
C SER A 4 -20.43 -4.34 22.46
N ILE A 5 -21.49 -3.72 21.96
CA ILE A 5 -21.48 -2.36 21.39
C ILE A 5 -20.93 -1.37 22.42
N LEU A 6 -21.35 -1.46 23.67
CA LEU A 6 -20.89 -0.58 24.75
C LEU A 6 -19.38 -0.76 25.02
N GLY A 7 -18.87 -2.01 25.00
CA GLY A 7 -17.43 -2.25 25.16
C GLY A 7 -16.63 -1.71 23.99
N SER A 8 -17.13 -1.79 22.78
CA SER A 8 -16.47 -1.22 21.59
C SER A 8 -16.46 0.32 21.65
N LEU A 9 -17.55 0.93 22.07
CA LEU A 9 -17.65 2.37 22.25
C LEU A 9 -16.67 2.88 23.32
N GLU A 10 -16.56 2.19 24.45
CA GLU A 10 -15.60 2.52 25.51
C GLU A 10 -14.15 2.52 25.00
N TRP A 11 -13.78 1.55 24.15
CA TRP A 11 -12.46 1.53 23.52
C TRP A 11 -12.23 2.73 22.59
N ILE A 12 -13.24 3.10 21.79
CA ILE A 12 -13.16 4.28 20.90
C ILE A 12 -12.95 5.54 21.74
N VAL A 13 -13.72 5.72 22.81
CA VAL A 13 -13.59 6.88 23.72
C VAL A 13 -12.17 6.95 24.31
N ARG A 14 -11.65 5.83 24.82
CA ARG A 14 -10.28 5.78 25.36
C ARG A 14 -9.21 6.14 24.32
N VAL A 15 -9.37 5.69 23.07
CA VAL A 15 -8.45 6.04 21.99
C VAL A 15 -8.49 7.53 21.69
N VAL A 16 -9.69 8.12 21.61
CA VAL A 16 -9.85 9.56 21.37
C VAL A 16 -9.24 10.37 22.50
N GLU A 17 -9.48 9.98 23.75
CA GLU A 17 -8.90 10.65 24.94
C GLU A 17 -7.36 10.53 24.98
N ALA A 18 -6.82 9.35 24.62
CA ALA A 18 -5.38 9.11 24.63
C ALA A 18 -4.63 9.85 23.50
N ASN A 19 -5.31 10.08 22.36
CA ASN A 19 -4.74 10.78 21.20
C ASN A 19 -5.04 12.29 21.20
N ASN A 20 -5.20 12.91 22.35
CA ASN A 20 -5.38 14.35 22.44
C ASN A 20 -4.12 15.10 22.00
N SER A 21 -4.05 15.39 20.69
CA SER A 21 -2.92 16.09 20.07
C SER A 21 -3.11 17.61 20.16
N VAL A 22 -2.01 18.31 20.45
CA VAL A 22 -1.98 19.80 20.43
C VAL A 22 -2.12 20.35 19.00
N ARG A 23 -1.84 19.52 17.99
CA ARG A 23 -1.97 19.90 16.56
C ARG A 23 -3.18 19.22 15.94
N VAL A 24 -4.03 20.01 15.33
CA VAL A 24 -5.19 19.50 14.57
C VAL A 24 -4.72 18.89 13.28
N GLY A 25 -5.06 17.61 13.05
CA GLY A 25 -4.89 16.95 11.77
C GLY A 25 -5.97 17.40 10.78
N GLN A 26 -5.68 17.27 9.49
CA GLN A 26 -6.64 17.48 8.40
C GLN A 26 -6.93 16.15 7.72
N VAL A 27 -8.19 15.91 7.40
CA VAL A 27 -8.65 14.74 6.65
C VAL A 27 -9.40 15.21 5.42
N GLN A 28 -9.03 14.69 4.27
CA GLN A 28 -9.70 14.97 3.02
C GLN A 28 -9.87 13.68 2.22
N GLN A 29 -11.07 13.46 1.68
CA GLN A 29 -11.32 12.43 0.70
C GLN A 29 -10.80 12.93 -0.66
N ALA A 30 -9.94 12.14 -1.31
CA ALA A 30 -9.34 12.49 -2.58
C ALA A 30 -9.00 11.23 -3.38
N ASP A 31 -8.84 11.40 -4.70
CA ASP A 31 -8.28 10.37 -5.58
C ASP A 31 -6.78 10.24 -5.30
N ALA A 32 -6.30 9.03 -5.08
CA ALA A 32 -4.88 8.78 -4.83
C ALA A 32 -3.99 9.14 -6.04
N ALA A 33 -4.56 9.12 -7.25
CA ALA A 33 -3.88 9.51 -8.48
C ALA A 33 -4.06 11.00 -8.85
N ALA A 34 -4.72 11.80 -7.99
CA ALA A 34 -4.94 13.23 -8.18
C ALA A 34 -5.00 13.94 -6.82
N HIS A 35 -3.89 13.92 -6.09
CA HIS A 35 -3.81 14.43 -4.73
C HIS A 35 -3.91 15.96 -4.67
N PRO A 36 -4.73 16.54 -3.76
CA PRO A 36 -4.97 17.98 -3.72
C PRO A 36 -3.79 18.81 -3.21
N LEU A 37 -2.78 18.22 -2.57
CA LEU A 37 -1.62 18.95 -2.09
C LEU A 37 -0.75 19.46 -3.27
N PRO A 38 -0.14 20.65 -3.12
CA PRO A 38 0.88 21.12 -4.05
C PRO A 38 2.09 20.19 -4.11
N SER A 39 2.89 20.30 -5.17
CA SER A 39 4.14 19.55 -5.31
C SER A 39 5.11 19.92 -4.18
N GLU A 40 5.92 18.93 -3.74
CA GLU A 40 7.03 19.10 -2.79
C GLU A 40 6.65 19.68 -1.42
N THR A 41 5.39 19.46 -0.97
CA THR A 41 4.90 19.98 0.31
C THR A 41 4.94 18.96 1.45
N ALA A 42 5.02 17.66 1.14
CA ALA A 42 5.04 16.60 2.14
C ALA A 42 6.47 16.19 2.47
N ALA A 43 6.81 16.09 3.74
CA ALA A 43 8.08 15.51 4.19
C ALA A 43 8.04 13.98 4.29
N VAL A 44 6.86 13.42 4.52
CA VAL A 44 6.62 11.98 4.62
C VAL A 44 5.37 11.62 3.81
N TRP A 45 5.49 10.56 3.02
CA TRP A 45 4.36 9.94 2.34
C TRP A 45 4.23 8.49 2.82
N PHE A 46 3.15 8.21 3.56
CA PHE A 46 2.85 6.89 4.07
C PHE A 46 1.59 6.37 3.38
N THR A 47 1.66 5.18 2.78
CA THR A 47 0.53 4.57 2.09
C THR A 47 0.44 3.08 2.36
N ASP A 48 -0.80 2.59 2.51
CA ASP A 48 -1.17 1.18 2.56
C ASP A 48 -2.17 0.94 1.42
N PRO A 49 -1.67 0.68 0.19
CA PRO A 49 -2.49 0.56 -0.99
C PRO A 49 -3.26 -0.77 -1.00
N PRO A 50 -4.28 -0.92 -1.87
CA PRO A 50 -4.94 -2.20 -2.06
C PRO A 50 -3.94 -3.30 -2.48
N TYR A 51 -4.09 -4.50 -1.91
CA TYR A 51 -3.17 -5.62 -2.12
C TYR A 51 -3.59 -6.47 -3.32
N TYR A 52 -3.44 -5.91 -4.50
CA TYR A 52 -3.67 -6.57 -5.79
C TYR A 52 -5.10 -7.16 -5.90
N ASP A 53 -5.27 -8.48 -5.76
CA ASP A 53 -6.55 -9.20 -5.82
C ASP A 53 -7.00 -9.74 -4.44
N ALA A 54 -6.28 -9.38 -3.37
CA ALA A 54 -6.47 -10.02 -2.07
C ALA A 54 -7.84 -9.71 -1.45
N ILE A 55 -8.34 -8.47 -1.58
CA ILE A 55 -9.57 -8.01 -0.94
C ILE A 55 -10.29 -6.99 -1.83
N PRO A 56 -11.59 -7.19 -2.12
CA PRO A 56 -12.44 -6.18 -2.75
C PRO A 56 -12.91 -5.19 -1.69
N TYR A 57 -12.09 -4.18 -1.37
CA TYR A 57 -12.34 -3.24 -0.28
C TYR A 57 -13.63 -2.45 -0.46
N ALA A 58 -13.96 -2.05 -1.70
CA ALA A 58 -15.17 -1.32 -1.99
C ALA A 58 -16.44 -2.14 -1.71
N ASP A 59 -16.43 -3.45 -2.00
CA ASP A 59 -17.55 -4.34 -1.66
C ASP A 59 -17.72 -4.48 -0.15
N LEU A 60 -16.62 -4.58 0.59
CA LEU A 60 -16.67 -4.63 2.06
C LEU A 60 -17.11 -3.28 2.65
N ALA A 61 -16.67 -2.17 2.07
CA ALA A 61 -17.05 -0.84 2.49
C ALA A 61 -18.55 -0.59 2.35
N ASP A 62 -19.20 -1.13 1.33
CA ASP A 62 -20.64 -0.99 1.11
C ASP A 62 -21.47 -1.54 2.26
N TYR A 63 -21.04 -2.63 2.88
CA TYR A 63 -21.72 -3.16 4.06
C TYR A 63 -21.80 -2.12 5.20
N PHE A 64 -20.70 -1.42 5.46
CA PHE A 64 -20.65 -0.39 6.48
C PHE A 64 -21.33 0.91 6.02
N LEU A 65 -21.21 1.27 4.74
CA LEU A 65 -21.79 2.46 4.15
C LEU A 65 -23.32 2.50 4.32
N VAL A 66 -23.99 1.37 4.07
CA VAL A 66 -25.45 1.24 4.24
C VAL A 66 -25.91 1.55 5.68
N TRP A 67 -25.11 1.18 6.68
CA TRP A 67 -25.40 1.46 8.08
C TRP A 67 -25.00 2.87 8.48
N LEU A 68 -23.84 3.35 8.06
CA LEU A 68 -23.34 4.68 8.39
C LEU A 68 -24.25 5.78 7.86
N ARG A 69 -24.78 5.63 6.66
CA ARG A 69 -25.76 6.58 6.09
C ARG A 69 -27.02 6.77 6.94
N ARG A 70 -27.36 5.78 7.77
CA ARG A 70 -28.50 5.87 8.68
C ARG A 70 -28.13 6.54 10.02
N ALA A 71 -26.86 6.53 10.37
CA ALA A 71 -26.35 7.02 11.65
C ALA A 71 -25.76 8.43 11.56
N VAL A 72 -25.22 8.80 10.39
CA VAL A 72 -24.59 10.12 10.17
C VAL A 72 -25.61 11.03 9.50
N GLU A 73 -26.03 12.07 10.20
CA GLU A 73 -26.90 13.11 9.66
C GLU A 73 -26.05 14.12 8.87
N GLY A 74 -26.51 14.46 7.67
CA GLY A 74 -25.89 15.47 6.80
C GLY A 74 -25.77 15.00 5.35
N GLU A 75 -26.27 15.82 4.41
CA GLU A 75 -26.14 15.55 2.98
C GLU A 75 -24.65 15.60 2.57
N GLY A 76 -24.18 14.57 1.90
CA GLY A 76 -22.86 14.51 1.28
C GLY A 76 -21.72 13.99 2.16
N ALA A 77 -21.93 13.76 3.46
CA ALA A 77 -20.85 13.25 4.33
C ALA A 77 -20.40 11.83 3.99
N ILE A 78 -21.28 11.01 3.42
CA ILE A 78 -21.02 9.60 3.04
C ILE A 78 -21.69 9.33 1.70
N SER A 79 -21.03 9.71 0.63
CA SER A 79 -21.45 9.47 -0.77
C SER A 79 -20.22 9.18 -1.63
N ASP A 80 -20.45 8.65 -2.83
CA ASP A 80 -19.41 8.54 -3.84
C ASP A 80 -18.93 9.98 -4.19
N PRO A 81 -17.63 10.30 -4.01
CA PRO A 81 -17.12 11.64 -4.29
C PRO A 81 -17.07 11.98 -5.79
N PHE A 82 -17.22 10.98 -6.65
CA PHE A 82 -17.12 11.11 -8.10
C PHE A 82 -18.50 11.09 -8.79
N ASP A 83 -19.48 10.41 -8.18
CA ASP A 83 -20.85 10.29 -8.69
C ASP A 83 -21.86 10.30 -7.53
N HIS A 84 -22.45 11.47 -7.27
CA HIS A 84 -23.47 11.65 -6.22
C HIS A 84 -24.74 10.83 -6.44
N THR A 85 -24.96 10.29 -7.66
CA THR A 85 -26.09 9.40 -7.96
C THR A 85 -25.80 7.96 -7.57
N ASN A 86 -24.53 7.58 -7.39
CA ASN A 86 -24.14 6.25 -6.94
C ASN A 86 -24.46 6.08 -5.44
N PRO A 87 -25.34 5.15 -5.06
CA PRO A 87 -25.67 4.90 -3.67
C PRO A 87 -24.63 4.07 -2.93
N LEU A 88 -23.60 3.59 -3.59
CA LEU A 88 -22.57 2.69 -3.08
C LEU A 88 -21.18 3.30 -3.24
N SER A 89 -20.15 2.58 -2.83
CA SER A 89 -18.76 2.96 -3.05
C SER A 89 -18.38 2.87 -4.54
N PRO A 90 -17.40 3.67 -5.02
CA PRO A 90 -16.98 3.70 -6.44
C PRO A 90 -16.11 2.48 -6.80
N LYS A 91 -16.72 1.30 -6.95
CA LYS A 91 -16.05 0.04 -7.23
C LYS A 91 -15.27 0.03 -8.55
N ASP A 92 -15.81 0.74 -9.54
CA ASP A 92 -15.19 0.90 -10.84
C ASP A 92 -13.86 1.67 -10.79
N ARG A 93 -13.69 2.54 -9.81
CA ARG A 93 -12.48 3.35 -9.60
C ARG A 93 -11.46 2.72 -8.67
N GLU A 94 -11.85 1.74 -7.86
CA GLU A 94 -10.94 1.06 -6.94
C GLU A 94 -9.76 0.42 -7.67
N ILE A 95 -8.53 0.63 -7.17
CA ILE A 95 -7.30 0.08 -7.76
C ILE A 95 -7.10 -1.34 -7.25
N VAL A 96 -7.85 -2.28 -7.80
CA VAL A 96 -7.71 -3.72 -7.54
C VAL A 96 -7.75 -4.50 -8.85
N TRP A 97 -7.13 -5.66 -8.89
CA TRP A 97 -7.37 -6.62 -9.96
C TRP A 97 -8.68 -7.35 -9.69
N ASN A 98 -9.66 -7.14 -10.56
CA ASN A 98 -10.94 -7.82 -10.45
C ASN A 98 -11.62 -7.92 -11.83
N ASN A 99 -11.61 -9.10 -12.42
CA ASN A 99 -12.21 -9.33 -13.74
C ASN A 99 -13.73 -9.12 -13.80
N GLY A 100 -14.42 -8.99 -12.65
CA GLY A 100 -15.85 -8.71 -12.55
C GLY A 100 -16.20 -7.24 -12.79
N TYR A 101 -15.25 -6.32 -12.64
CA TYR A 101 -15.47 -4.88 -12.75
C TYR A 101 -14.79 -4.25 -13.96
N ARG A 102 -15.36 -3.13 -14.42
CA ARG A 102 -14.80 -2.33 -15.51
C ARG A 102 -14.60 -0.89 -15.02
N TYR A 103 -13.50 -0.30 -15.43
CA TYR A 103 -13.23 1.13 -15.30
C TYR A 103 -13.30 1.76 -16.70
N GLU A 104 -14.23 2.71 -16.91
CA GLU A 104 -14.44 3.35 -18.24
C GLU A 104 -14.52 2.33 -19.39
N GLY A 105 -15.18 1.20 -19.14
CA GLY A 105 -15.31 0.10 -20.13
C GLY A 105 -14.15 -0.89 -20.16
N THR A 106 -13.03 -0.61 -19.49
CA THR A 106 -11.85 -1.46 -19.42
C THR A 106 -11.93 -2.42 -18.24
N LEU A 107 -11.63 -3.70 -18.48
CA LEU A 107 -11.53 -4.69 -17.40
C LEU A 107 -10.40 -4.33 -16.45
N LYS A 108 -10.63 -4.48 -15.16
CA LYS A 108 -9.61 -4.35 -14.12
C LYS A 108 -8.66 -5.55 -14.13
N SER A 109 -7.82 -5.60 -15.16
CA SER A 109 -6.77 -6.60 -15.35
C SER A 109 -5.56 -6.34 -14.45
N ALA A 110 -4.58 -7.24 -14.46
CA ALA A 110 -3.28 -7.02 -13.83
C ALA A 110 -2.60 -5.75 -14.36
N GLN A 111 -2.67 -5.51 -15.68
CA GLN A 111 -2.14 -4.30 -16.29
C GLN A 111 -2.86 -3.03 -15.81
N PHE A 112 -4.20 -3.08 -15.67
CA PHE A 112 -4.96 -1.98 -15.08
C PHE A 112 -4.45 -1.63 -13.68
N PHE A 113 -4.29 -2.66 -12.82
CA PHE A 113 -3.77 -2.44 -11.47
C PHE A 113 -2.40 -1.79 -11.50
N GLU A 114 -1.47 -2.33 -12.27
CA GLU A 114 -0.09 -1.84 -12.38
C GLU A 114 -0.01 -0.38 -12.87
N GLU A 115 -0.81 -0.04 -13.90
CA GLU A 115 -0.87 1.33 -14.41
C GLU A 115 -1.53 2.30 -13.43
N ALA A 116 -2.62 1.88 -12.79
CA ALA A 116 -3.36 2.71 -11.84
C ALA A 116 -2.56 2.98 -10.56
N ILE A 117 -1.92 1.93 -10.00
CA ILE A 117 -1.06 2.08 -8.82
C ILE A 117 0.18 2.93 -9.17
N GLY A 118 0.73 2.78 -10.38
CA GLY A 118 1.83 3.61 -10.87
C GLY A 118 1.48 5.08 -10.91
N ARG A 119 0.26 5.45 -11.35
CA ARG A 119 -0.22 6.84 -11.29
C ARG A 119 -0.35 7.36 -9.86
N ALA A 120 -0.91 6.55 -8.95
CA ALA A 120 -1.01 6.93 -7.54
C ALA A 120 0.38 7.12 -6.90
N PHE A 121 1.34 6.28 -7.25
CA PHE A 121 2.71 6.42 -6.78
C PHE A 121 3.44 7.63 -7.39
N ALA A 122 3.21 7.94 -8.66
CA ALA A 122 3.74 9.16 -9.29
C ALA A 122 3.17 10.42 -8.61
N GLU A 123 1.91 10.37 -8.22
CA GLU A 123 1.28 11.47 -7.49
C GLU A 123 1.83 11.61 -6.07
N GLY A 124 2.06 10.49 -5.36
CA GLY A 124 2.78 10.48 -4.08
C GLY A 124 4.19 11.06 -4.21
N ARG A 125 4.90 10.73 -5.31
CA ARG A 125 6.22 11.30 -5.61
C ARG A 125 6.14 12.82 -5.86
N ARG A 126 5.13 13.28 -6.58
CA ARG A 126 4.95 14.71 -6.88
C ARG A 126 4.78 15.56 -5.62
N ILE A 127 3.98 15.08 -4.66
CA ILE A 127 3.72 15.83 -3.43
C ILE A 127 4.84 15.74 -2.41
N LEU A 128 5.73 14.74 -2.50
CA LEU A 128 6.83 14.55 -1.57
C LEU A 128 8.01 15.47 -1.94
N SER A 129 8.62 16.11 -0.93
CA SER A 129 9.87 16.85 -1.10
C SER A 129 11.01 15.94 -1.55
N ASP A 130 12.03 16.46 -2.21
CA ASP A 130 13.15 15.68 -2.75
C ASP A 130 13.96 14.96 -1.66
N ASP A 131 14.02 15.51 -0.46
CA ASP A 131 14.62 14.91 0.73
C ASP A 131 13.64 14.09 1.56
N GLY A 132 12.37 14.01 1.15
CA GLY A 132 11.30 13.30 1.82
C GLY A 132 11.48 11.79 1.85
N VAL A 133 10.72 11.14 2.71
CA VAL A 133 10.70 9.68 2.87
C VAL A 133 9.32 9.14 2.58
N ALA A 134 9.25 8.05 1.82
CA ALA A 134 8.00 7.30 1.68
C ALA A 134 8.08 5.94 2.39
N SER A 135 6.94 5.49 2.90
CA SER A 135 6.72 4.12 3.35
C SER A 135 5.52 3.54 2.64
N ILE A 136 5.75 2.50 1.86
CA ILE A 136 4.71 1.77 1.13
C ILE A 136 4.52 0.43 1.82
N VAL A 137 3.33 0.20 2.35
CA VAL A 137 2.99 -1.07 3.03
C VAL A 137 2.44 -2.03 1.99
N PHE A 138 2.95 -3.25 1.97
CA PHE A 138 2.43 -4.28 1.07
C PHE A 138 2.64 -5.69 1.62
N ALA A 139 1.67 -6.56 1.34
CA ALA A 139 1.77 -7.98 1.60
C ALA A 139 0.97 -8.75 0.55
N HIS A 140 1.61 -9.67 -0.15
CA HIS A 140 0.94 -10.53 -1.10
C HIS A 140 1.61 -11.91 -1.17
N GLN A 141 0.83 -12.96 -1.43
CA GLN A 141 1.34 -14.33 -1.46
C GLN A 141 1.90 -14.71 -2.84
N SER A 142 1.46 -14.05 -3.90
CA SER A 142 1.90 -14.34 -5.26
C SER A 142 3.01 -13.41 -5.73
N THR A 143 3.86 -13.93 -6.61
CA THR A 143 4.90 -13.15 -7.29
C THR A 143 4.31 -12.10 -8.20
N GLU A 144 3.19 -12.40 -8.85
CA GLU A 144 2.50 -11.48 -9.77
C GLU A 144 2.04 -10.21 -9.05
N GLY A 145 1.51 -10.33 -7.82
CA GLY A 145 1.13 -9.18 -7.00
C GLY A 145 2.33 -8.29 -6.66
N TRP A 146 3.47 -8.91 -6.35
CA TRP A 146 4.73 -8.19 -6.10
C TRP A 146 5.27 -7.54 -7.37
N GLU A 147 5.28 -8.23 -8.51
CA GLU A 147 5.73 -7.69 -9.80
C GLU A 147 4.91 -6.46 -10.19
N ALA A 148 3.59 -6.53 -10.08
CA ALA A 148 2.70 -5.41 -10.38
C ALA A 148 2.96 -4.20 -9.47
N MET A 149 3.15 -4.43 -8.16
CA MET A 149 3.46 -3.38 -7.19
C MET A 149 4.81 -2.71 -7.50
N ILE A 150 5.84 -3.53 -7.75
CA ILE A 150 7.20 -3.07 -8.07
C ILE A 150 7.20 -2.26 -9.38
N GLY A 151 6.54 -2.78 -10.41
CA GLY A 151 6.39 -2.09 -11.69
C GLY A 151 5.76 -0.71 -11.50
N GLY A 152 4.72 -0.63 -10.67
CA GLY A 152 4.09 0.63 -10.29
C GLY A 152 5.05 1.59 -9.57
N MET A 153 5.85 1.09 -8.62
CA MET A 153 6.85 1.90 -7.90
C MET A 153 7.95 2.45 -8.82
N ILE A 154 8.50 1.61 -9.70
CA ILE A 154 9.53 2.01 -10.66
C ILE A 154 8.99 3.08 -11.60
N ARG A 155 7.78 2.90 -12.14
CA ARG A 155 7.12 3.90 -12.99
C ARG A 155 6.79 5.18 -12.23
N GLY A 156 6.40 5.07 -10.96
CA GLY A 156 6.14 6.20 -10.08
C GLY A 156 7.37 7.01 -9.67
N GLY A 157 8.60 6.59 -10.08
CA GLY A 157 9.83 7.35 -9.81
C GLY A 157 10.40 7.14 -8.41
N TRP A 158 10.24 5.93 -7.85
CA TRP A 158 10.72 5.58 -6.52
C TRP A 158 11.97 4.71 -6.55
N THR A 159 12.86 4.93 -5.58
CA THR A 159 13.96 4.04 -5.23
C THR A 159 13.71 3.44 -3.87
N VAL A 160 13.72 2.11 -3.76
CA VAL A 160 13.62 1.41 -2.48
C VAL A 160 14.96 1.48 -1.76
N THR A 161 14.97 1.91 -0.52
CA THR A 161 16.19 2.07 0.29
C THR A 161 16.26 1.11 1.48
N ALA A 162 15.11 0.59 1.92
CA ALA A 162 15.04 -0.43 2.97
C ALA A 162 13.72 -1.19 2.89
N SER A 163 13.67 -2.37 3.51
CA SER A 163 12.43 -3.13 3.73
C SER A 163 12.35 -3.60 5.18
N TRP A 164 11.18 -3.47 5.77
CA TRP A 164 10.95 -3.81 7.18
C TRP A 164 9.74 -4.72 7.29
N PRO A 165 9.92 -6.03 7.59
CA PRO A 165 8.79 -6.88 7.90
C PRO A 165 8.25 -6.51 9.29
N ILE A 166 6.97 -6.20 9.38
CA ILE A 166 6.28 -5.84 10.61
C ILE A 166 5.15 -6.81 10.84
N ALA A 167 5.10 -7.44 12.02
CA ALA A 167 4.04 -8.34 12.40
C ALA A 167 2.73 -7.54 12.60
N THR A 168 1.87 -7.56 11.59
CA THR A 168 0.58 -6.86 11.59
C THR A 168 -0.59 -7.77 11.88
N GLU A 169 -0.41 -9.09 11.71
CA GLU A 169 -1.45 -10.07 11.82
C GLU A 169 -1.49 -10.75 13.19
N ARG A 170 -2.69 -10.91 13.74
CA ARG A 170 -2.86 -11.68 14.97
C ARG A 170 -2.75 -13.17 14.67
N ALA A 171 -1.96 -13.90 15.46
CA ALA A 171 -1.78 -15.38 15.36
C ALA A 171 -3.10 -16.18 15.49
N ALA A 172 -4.17 -15.56 15.98
CA ALA A 172 -5.48 -16.20 16.22
C ALA A 172 -6.50 -15.98 15.09
N ARG A 173 -6.08 -15.58 13.88
CA ARG A 173 -7.01 -15.47 12.75
C ARG A 173 -7.48 -16.85 12.30
N THR A 174 -8.81 -17.01 12.15
CA THR A 174 -9.44 -18.26 11.67
C THR A 174 -8.93 -18.69 10.29
N ARG A 175 -8.50 -17.76 9.43
CA ARG A 175 -7.87 -18.07 8.13
C ARG A 175 -6.41 -18.53 8.24
N ALA A 176 -5.73 -18.26 9.34
CA ALA A 176 -4.35 -18.68 9.56
C ALA A 176 -4.23 -20.16 10.01
N ILE A 177 -5.35 -20.77 10.39
CA ILE A 177 -5.37 -22.16 10.90
C ILE A 177 -5.22 -23.17 9.77
N ASP A 178 -5.71 -22.86 8.56
CA ASP A 178 -5.76 -23.80 7.42
C ASP A 178 -4.88 -23.40 6.21
N ASN A 179 -4.26 -22.23 6.21
CA ASN A 179 -3.42 -21.75 5.12
C ASN A 179 -2.14 -21.10 5.65
N ALA A 180 -1.03 -21.25 4.92
CA ALA A 180 0.21 -20.49 5.13
C ALA A 180 -0.04 -19.00 4.82
N SER A 181 -0.70 -18.31 5.76
CA SER A 181 -0.93 -16.86 5.65
C SER A 181 0.30 -16.10 6.10
N LEU A 182 0.61 -14.99 5.42
CA LEU A 182 1.65 -14.07 5.86
C LEU A 182 1.24 -13.48 7.23
N ALA A 183 2.15 -13.53 8.19
CA ALA A 183 1.97 -12.92 9.51
C ALA A 183 2.47 -11.48 9.55
N THR A 184 3.22 -11.07 8.52
CA THR A 184 3.84 -9.74 8.42
C THR A 184 3.39 -9.01 7.17
N SER A 185 3.30 -7.69 7.28
CA SER A 185 3.33 -6.78 6.13
C SER A 185 4.75 -6.26 5.95
N VAL A 186 5.17 -6.02 4.72
CA VAL A 186 6.47 -5.43 4.42
C VAL A 186 6.30 -3.93 4.20
N HIS A 187 7.03 -3.14 4.98
CA HIS A 187 7.14 -1.70 4.79
C HIS A 187 8.34 -1.43 3.90
N LEU A 188 8.09 -1.03 2.67
CA LEU A 188 9.11 -0.61 1.71
C LEU A 188 9.40 0.86 1.93
N ILE A 189 10.60 1.17 2.42
CA ILE A 189 11.05 2.54 2.61
C ILE A 189 11.67 3.03 1.31
N CYS A 190 11.16 4.16 0.83
CA CYS A 190 11.49 4.67 -0.49
C CYS A 190 11.96 6.12 -0.41
N ARG A 191 12.75 6.49 -1.41
CA ARG A 191 13.16 7.86 -1.68
C ARG A 191 12.79 8.24 -3.11
N PRO A 192 12.58 9.52 -3.38
CA PRO A 192 12.52 10.02 -4.74
C PRO A 192 13.71 9.54 -5.56
N ARG A 193 13.48 8.91 -6.72
CA ARG A 193 14.56 8.54 -7.62
C ARG A 193 15.13 9.79 -8.27
N PRO A 194 16.46 10.00 -8.26
CA PRO A 194 17.08 11.11 -8.96
C PRO A 194 16.77 11.06 -10.47
N GLU A 195 16.57 12.21 -11.10
CA GLU A 195 16.22 12.30 -12.54
C GLU A 195 17.32 11.76 -13.46
N ASN A 196 18.57 11.83 -13.03
CA ASN A 196 19.76 11.44 -13.83
C ASN A 196 20.25 10.02 -13.52
N THR A 197 19.34 9.10 -13.16
CA THR A 197 19.72 7.69 -13.03
C THR A 197 19.96 7.09 -14.41
N GLY A 198 21.19 6.62 -14.63
CA GLY A 198 21.60 6.00 -15.88
C GLY A 198 20.83 4.71 -16.21
N VAL A 199 21.13 4.13 -17.34
CA VAL A 199 20.68 2.77 -17.70
C VAL A 199 21.51 1.77 -16.88
N GLY A 200 20.85 0.85 -16.19
CA GLY A 200 21.51 -0.21 -15.43
C GLY A 200 21.98 -1.33 -16.34
N ASP A 201 23.17 -1.88 -16.06
CA ASP A 201 23.64 -3.11 -16.70
C ASP A 201 23.07 -4.32 -15.94
N TRP A 202 22.38 -5.18 -16.68
CA TRP A 202 21.82 -6.40 -16.13
C TRP A 202 22.87 -7.34 -15.53
N VAL A 203 24.06 -7.38 -16.11
CA VAL A 203 25.17 -8.20 -15.60
C VAL A 203 25.63 -7.73 -14.22
N ASP A 204 25.68 -6.42 -14.00
CA ASP A 204 26.06 -5.86 -12.69
C ASP A 204 24.99 -6.14 -11.64
N VAL A 205 23.71 -6.05 -11.99
CA VAL A 205 22.60 -6.43 -11.11
C VAL A 205 22.71 -7.89 -10.69
N LEU A 206 22.87 -8.81 -11.65
CA LEU A 206 23.01 -10.25 -11.36
C LEU A 206 24.23 -10.58 -10.51
N ARG A 207 25.29 -9.78 -10.58
CA ARG A 207 26.50 -9.94 -9.76
C ARG A 207 26.28 -9.46 -8.33
N GLU A 208 25.59 -8.33 -8.12
CA GLU A 208 25.35 -7.73 -6.80
C GLU A 208 24.27 -8.48 -6.02
N LEU A 209 23.23 -8.95 -6.70
CA LEU A 209 22.02 -9.50 -6.12
C LEU A 209 22.25 -10.64 -5.10
N PRO A 210 23.05 -11.69 -5.38
CA PRO A 210 23.23 -12.80 -4.45
C PRO A 210 23.84 -12.37 -3.11
N THR A 211 24.85 -11.51 -3.15
CA THR A 211 25.52 -11.00 -1.95
C THR A 211 24.56 -10.14 -1.13
N ARG A 212 23.88 -9.20 -1.78
CA ARG A 212 22.99 -8.25 -1.10
C ARG A 212 21.79 -8.96 -0.46
N VAL A 213 21.17 -9.92 -1.15
CA VAL A 213 20.06 -10.72 -0.61
C VAL A 213 20.55 -11.65 0.50
N GLY A 214 21.73 -12.28 0.33
CA GLY A 214 22.32 -13.17 1.34
C GLY A 214 22.57 -12.46 2.67
N ASP A 215 23.26 -11.32 2.64
CA ASP A 215 23.56 -10.52 3.85
C ASP A 215 22.26 -10.10 4.58
N TRP A 216 21.25 -9.73 3.80
CA TRP A 216 19.96 -9.31 4.37
C TRP A 216 19.19 -10.48 4.99
N MET A 217 19.23 -11.63 4.31
CA MET A 217 18.61 -12.86 4.82
C MET A 217 19.23 -13.29 6.14
N GLU A 218 20.56 -13.29 6.26
CA GLU A 218 21.25 -13.63 7.50
C GLU A 218 20.86 -12.68 8.64
N ARG A 219 20.79 -11.38 8.35
CA ARG A 219 20.36 -10.38 9.32
C ARG A 219 18.94 -10.63 9.82
N LEU A 220 17.98 -10.80 8.90
CA LEU A 220 16.58 -11.04 9.26
C LEU A 220 16.40 -12.36 10.02
N GLN A 221 17.14 -13.40 9.67
CA GLN A 221 17.14 -14.66 10.42
C GLN A 221 17.67 -14.48 11.85
N GLY A 222 18.69 -13.64 12.03
CA GLY A 222 19.21 -13.24 13.34
C GLY A 222 18.18 -12.50 14.19
N GLU A 223 17.29 -11.72 13.56
CA GLU A 223 16.18 -11.02 14.19
C GLU A 223 14.92 -11.91 14.40
N GLY A 224 14.99 -13.19 14.01
CA GLY A 224 13.93 -14.17 14.25
C GLY A 224 12.87 -14.29 13.14
N VAL A 225 13.02 -13.57 12.01
CA VAL A 225 12.14 -13.71 10.85
C VAL A 225 12.34 -15.08 10.19
N ARG A 226 11.28 -15.80 9.89
CA ARG A 226 11.33 -17.19 9.42
C ARG A 226 10.25 -17.47 8.37
N GLY A 227 10.44 -18.56 7.61
CA GLY A 227 9.43 -19.08 6.67
C GLY A 227 9.10 -18.14 5.53
N ALA A 228 7.83 -18.03 5.18
CA ALA A 228 7.36 -17.19 4.08
C ALA A 228 7.69 -15.70 4.30
N ASP A 229 7.58 -15.22 5.53
CA ASP A 229 7.88 -13.82 5.88
C ASP A 229 9.33 -13.45 5.56
N LEU A 230 10.28 -14.37 5.73
CA LEU A 230 11.69 -14.16 5.38
C LEU A 230 11.88 -13.99 3.87
N VAL A 231 11.20 -14.82 3.07
CA VAL A 231 11.29 -14.74 1.60
C VAL A 231 10.79 -13.38 1.11
N PHE A 232 9.63 -12.96 1.57
CA PHE A 232 9.05 -11.68 1.15
C PHE A 232 9.81 -10.46 1.71
N ALA A 233 10.36 -10.55 2.91
CA ALA A 233 11.22 -9.50 3.44
C ALA A 233 12.54 -9.34 2.66
N CYS A 234 13.03 -10.40 2.02
CA CYS A 234 14.21 -10.35 1.14
C CYS A 234 13.93 -9.77 -0.26
N VAL A 235 12.67 -9.52 -0.61
CA VAL A 235 12.33 -8.78 -1.84
C VAL A 235 12.88 -7.35 -1.80
N GLY A 236 12.90 -6.70 -0.62
CA GLY A 236 13.39 -5.32 -0.47
C GLY A 236 14.81 -5.08 -0.97
N PRO A 237 15.81 -5.86 -0.55
CA PRO A 237 17.20 -5.71 -1.06
C PRO A 237 17.34 -5.92 -2.57
N ALA A 238 16.56 -6.84 -3.14
CA ALA A 238 16.51 -7.00 -4.59
C ALA A 238 15.95 -5.74 -5.25
N LEU A 239 14.87 -5.20 -4.71
CA LEU A 239 14.24 -3.98 -5.19
C LEU A 239 15.12 -2.74 -5.05
N GLU A 240 15.95 -2.68 -4.01
CA GLU A 240 16.93 -1.61 -3.84
C GLU A 240 17.82 -1.52 -5.08
N ILE A 241 18.33 -2.65 -5.56
CA ILE A 241 19.21 -2.69 -6.74
C ILE A 241 18.42 -2.30 -8.01
N PHE A 242 17.26 -2.94 -8.23
CA PHE A 242 16.45 -2.69 -9.43
C PHE A 242 15.91 -1.25 -9.50
N SER A 243 15.48 -0.68 -8.40
CA SER A 243 14.85 0.64 -8.39
C SER A 243 15.83 1.80 -8.53
N ARG A 244 17.14 1.55 -8.47
CA ARG A 244 18.18 2.58 -8.71
C ARG A 244 18.15 3.11 -10.13
N TYR A 245 17.72 2.30 -11.08
CA TYR A 245 17.76 2.59 -12.52
C TYR A 245 16.34 2.78 -13.07
N ALA A 246 16.22 3.65 -14.07
CA ALA A 246 14.96 3.85 -14.79
C ALA A 246 14.74 2.79 -15.88
N LYS A 247 15.84 2.22 -16.42
CA LYS A 247 15.86 1.19 -17.47
C LYS A 247 17.07 0.28 -17.30
N PHE A 248 17.02 -0.88 -17.90
CA PHE A 248 18.11 -1.85 -18.00
C PHE A 248 18.41 -2.18 -19.46
N GLU A 249 19.67 -2.45 -19.76
CA GLU A 249 20.17 -3.05 -20.99
C GLU A 249 20.79 -4.41 -20.73
#